data_211ef2a47401abc0279cbbb6827fbadc
#
_entry.id   211ef2a47401abc0279cbbb6827fbadc
#
_cell.length_a   1.000
_cell.length_b   1.000
_cell.length_c   1.000
_cell.angle_alpha   90.00
_cell.angle_beta   90.00
_cell.angle_gamma   90.00
#
_symmetry.space_group_name_H-M   'P 1'
#
loop_
_entity.id
_entity.type
_entity.pdbx_description
1 polymer ?
#
loop_
_entity_poly.entity_id
_entity_poly.type
_entity_poly.pdbx_seq_one_letter_code
_entity_poly.pdbx_strand_id
1 'polypeptide(L)'
;VKKHTLIVIAVALLLVPGLLSAKPFGKVGTAALQFLKLGVDARAIGMGEAYTAVTDDISSVYWNPAGLAPALDNQVMLSHTNWPADIMHEFIAGTYTTGVSTFALYGSVLHMDKIDITDEDTFGPTGEQFSNSSMALGFDFAQQFTNKFSAGVGVKYLRENLYEFNVNSYAFDVGSTYNTGWRNIKIGMALRNFGPDIHYTVDDDEDGANDEDPWDLFDNDNDGLIDEDGPELDSKIPMSFSLGISGDIKRTDTSWWIASLQLDNVIDRMETWNLGTEYKMGNLYLRGGYQFNYDTNGFSAGVGYQIPTRFAILNIDYAYTDMGALAETFLKSAHRLSIKVRY
;
A
#
# COMPACT_ATOMS: atom_id res chain seq x y z
N VAL A 1 -9.01 -3.41 -40.31
CA VAL A 1 -8.70 -4.69 -39.67
C VAL A 1 -7.95 -4.46 -38.31
N LYS A 2 -6.96 -3.55 -38.23
CA LYS A 2 -6.13 -3.38 -37.03
C LYS A 2 -6.83 -2.78 -35.78
N LYS A 3 -7.92 -2.02 -35.92
CA LYS A 3 -8.66 -1.45 -34.79
C LYS A 3 -9.55 -2.46 -34.08
N HIS A 4 -10.18 -3.36 -34.82
CA HIS A 4 -11.06 -4.40 -34.26
C HIS A 4 -10.27 -5.49 -33.54
N THR A 5 -9.07 -5.82 -34.01
CA THR A 5 -8.19 -6.83 -33.38
C THR A 5 -7.71 -6.37 -32.00
N LEU A 6 -7.41 -5.09 -31.82
CA LEU A 6 -7.01 -4.53 -30.51
C LEU A 6 -8.17 -4.49 -29.48
N ILE A 7 -9.39 -4.21 -29.96
CA ILE A 7 -10.59 -4.25 -29.11
C ILE A 7 -10.89 -5.69 -28.70
N VAL A 8 -10.73 -6.65 -29.61
CA VAL A 8 -10.94 -8.09 -29.31
C VAL A 8 -9.89 -8.60 -28.31
N ILE A 9 -8.63 -8.19 -28.42
CA ILE A 9 -7.59 -8.55 -27.44
C ILE A 9 -7.85 -7.90 -26.08
N ALA A 10 -8.27 -6.65 -26.04
CA ALA A 10 -8.63 -5.96 -24.79
C ALA A 10 -9.87 -6.59 -24.12
N VAL A 11 -10.88 -6.96 -24.91
CA VAL A 11 -12.08 -7.67 -24.41
C VAL A 11 -11.75 -9.10 -23.99
N ALA A 12 -10.88 -9.80 -24.72
CA ALA A 12 -10.41 -11.15 -24.32
C ALA A 12 -9.61 -11.12 -23.02
N LEU A 13 -8.77 -10.10 -22.80
CA LEU A 13 -8.06 -9.88 -21.54
C LEU A 13 -9.01 -9.53 -20.37
N LEU A 14 -10.14 -8.89 -20.63
CA LEU A 14 -11.18 -8.61 -19.63
C LEU A 14 -12.03 -9.84 -19.27
N LEU A 15 -12.06 -10.87 -20.12
CA LEU A 15 -12.81 -12.10 -19.88
C LEU A 15 -12.00 -13.19 -19.15
N VAL A 16 -10.67 -13.04 -19.07
CA VAL A 16 -9.78 -14.00 -18.41
C VAL A 16 -10.03 -14.12 -16.87
N PRO A 17 -10.35 -13.05 -16.11
CA PRO A 17 -10.61 -13.19 -14.68
C PRO A 17 -11.77 -14.13 -14.32
N GLY A 18 -12.78 -14.25 -15.20
CA GLY A 18 -13.95 -15.12 -14.96
C GLY A 18 -13.69 -16.61 -15.10
N LEU A 19 -12.53 -17.02 -15.63
CA LEU A 19 -12.17 -18.43 -15.88
C LEU A 19 -11.19 -19.00 -14.85
N LEU A 20 -10.61 -18.15 -13.99
CA LEU A 20 -9.66 -18.56 -12.95
C LEU A 20 -10.38 -18.59 -11.59
N SER A 21 -11.22 -19.59 -11.37
CA SER A 21 -11.77 -19.89 -10.05
C SER A 21 -10.68 -20.59 -9.23
N ALA A 22 -9.91 -19.83 -8.48
CA ALA A 22 -8.97 -20.37 -7.49
C ALA A 22 -9.76 -21.01 -6.34
N LYS A 23 -9.18 -22.08 -5.74
CA LYS A 23 -9.74 -22.65 -4.51
C LYS A 23 -9.66 -21.61 -3.39
N PRO A 24 -10.59 -21.62 -2.41
CA PRO A 24 -10.52 -20.72 -1.27
C PRO A 24 -9.14 -20.79 -0.61
N PHE A 25 -8.51 -19.64 -0.43
CA PHE A 25 -7.21 -19.53 0.22
C PHE A 25 -7.40 -19.59 1.74
N GLY A 26 -6.81 -20.59 2.39
CA GLY A 26 -7.04 -20.83 3.82
C GLY A 26 -6.21 -19.97 4.77
N LYS A 27 -5.52 -18.93 4.30
CA LYS A 27 -4.61 -18.07 5.11
C LYS A 27 -5.03 -16.60 5.17
N VAL A 28 -6.32 -16.31 5.03
CA VAL A 28 -6.82 -14.94 5.07
C VAL A 28 -6.64 -14.36 6.48
N GLY A 29 -6.02 -13.15 6.55
CA GLY A 29 -5.88 -12.40 7.80
C GLY A 29 -4.81 -12.93 8.77
N THR A 30 -3.86 -13.75 8.29
CA THR A 30 -2.81 -14.35 9.13
C THR A 30 -1.48 -13.55 9.12
N ALA A 31 -1.44 -12.33 8.60
CA ALA A 31 -0.25 -11.50 8.60
C ALA A 31 -0.35 -10.40 9.68
N ALA A 32 0.78 -10.04 10.28
CA ALA A 32 0.95 -8.87 11.12
C ALA A 32 1.07 -7.59 10.28
N LEU A 33 1.24 -6.42 10.90
CA LEU A 33 1.57 -5.16 10.23
C LEU A 33 0.64 -4.85 9.04
N GLN A 34 -0.67 -5.05 9.22
CA GLN A 34 -1.68 -4.93 8.17
C GLN A 34 -1.72 -3.54 7.51
N PHE A 35 -1.25 -2.50 8.22
CA PHE A 35 -1.18 -1.14 7.70
C PHE A 35 -0.29 -1.02 6.45
N LEU A 36 0.66 -1.93 6.24
CA LEU A 36 1.52 -1.97 5.04
C LEU A 36 0.74 -2.26 3.75
N LYS A 37 -0.49 -2.73 3.84
CA LYS A 37 -1.40 -2.95 2.69
C LYS A 37 -2.21 -1.71 2.33
N LEU A 38 -2.19 -0.68 3.18
CA LEU A 38 -2.94 0.55 2.95
C LEU A 38 -2.21 1.43 1.95
N GLY A 39 -2.73 1.50 0.74
CA GLY A 39 -2.14 2.30 -0.32
C GLY A 39 -2.00 3.78 0.05
N VAL A 40 -0.95 4.41 -0.41
CA VAL A 40 -0.68 5.84 -0.24
C VAL A 40 -0.89 6.58 -1.55
N ASP A 41 -1.04 7.91 -1.48
CA ASP A 41 -1.25 8.80 -2.62
C ASP A 41 -2.63 8.75 -3.27
N ALA A 42 -3.31 9.89 -3.28
CA ALA A 42 -4.64 10.04 -3.88
C ALA A 42 -4.64 9.77 -5.40
N ARG A 43 -3.53 10.01 -6.11
CA ARG A 43 -3.42 9.68 -7.53
C ARG A 43 -3.52 8.18 -7.78
N ALA A 44 -2.75 7.39 -7.04
CA ALA A 44 -2.73 5.93 -7.18
C ALA A 44 -4.05 5.30 -6.76
N ILE A 45 -4.61 5.76 -5.65
CA ILE A 45 -5.90 5.29 -5.15
C ILE A 45 -7.05 5.63 -6.09
N GLY A 46 -7.08 6.85 -6.64
CA GLY A 46 -8.07 7.25 -7.65
C GLY A 46 -8.03 6.38 -8.91
N MET A 47 -6.92 5.70 -9.17
CA MET A 47 -6.74 4.71 -10.24
C MET A 47 -7.00 3.25 -9.77
N GLY A 48 -7.65 3.04 -8.62
CA GLY A 48 -7.94 1.70 -8.11
C GLY A 48 -6.70 0.90 -7.78
N GLU A 49 -5.62 1.56 -7.38
CA GLU A 49 -4.32 0.95 -7.06
C GLU A 49 -3.61 0.24 -8.24
N ALA A 50 -4.09 0.38 -9.46
CA ALA A 50 -3.45 -0.13 -10.66
C ALA A 50 -2.24 0.74 -11.05
N TYR A 51 -1.23 0.83 -10.18
CA TYR A 51 -0.21 1.87 -10.23
C TYR A 51 1.24 1.37 -10.42
N THR A 52 1.55 0.10 -10.19
CA THR A 52 2.91 -0.47 -10.24
C THR A 52 3.65 -0.21 -11.57
N ALA A 53 2.94 -0.14 -12.70
CA ALA A 53 3.51 0.19 -14.00
C ALA A 53 3.34 1.68 -14.40
N VAL A 54 2.51 2.43 -13.68
CA VAL A 54 2.27 3.87 -13.93
C VAL A 54 3.32 4.72 -13.25
N THR A 55 3.92 4.23 -12.17
CA THR A 55 4.90 4.92 -11.32
C THR A 55 5.86 5.79 -12.11
N ASP A 56 5.84 7.11 -11.84
CA ASP A 56 6.67 8.13 -12.45
C ASP A 56 6.84 9.37 -11.54
N ASP A 57 6.53 9.23 -10.27
CA ASP A 57 6.62 10.28 -9.25
C ASP A 57 7.07 9.74 -7.89
N ILE A 58 7.13 10.59 -6.87
CA ILE A 58 7.58 10.28 -5.51
C ILE A 58 6.76 9.19 -4.82
N SER A 59 5.47 8.98 -5.18
CA SER A 59 4.66 7.91 -4.60
C SER A 59 5.17 6.52 -4.95
N SER A 60 6.10 6.42 -5.90
CA SER A 60 6.80 5.19 -6.27
C SER A 60 7.51 4.52 -5.10
N VAL A 61 7.92 5.26 -4.05
CA VAL A 61 8.50 4.69 -2.82
C VAL A 61 7.62 3.62 -2.18
N TYR A 62 6.30 3.72 -2.35
CA TYR A 62 5.37 2.71 -1.83
C TYR A 62 5.00 1.67 -2.91
N TRP A 63 4.73 2.11 -4.16
CA TRP A 63 4.14 1.25 -5.17
C TRP A 63 5.17 0.40 -5.93
N ASN A 64 6.30 1.01 -6.30
CA ASN A 64 7.37 0.35 -7.05
C ASN A 64 8.61 1.25 -7.02
N PRO A 65 9.63 0.97 -6.23
CA PRO A 65 10.80 1.85 -6.08
C PRO A 65 11.51 2.16 -7.41
N ALA A 66 11.43 1.29 -8.42
CA ALA A 66 11.99 1.56 -9.74
C ALA A 66 11.37 2.77 -10.45
N GLY A 67 10.13 3.14 -10.09
CA GLY A 67 9.44 4.30 -10.65
C GLY A 67 10.01 5.65 -10.21
N LEU A 68 10.90 5.69 -9.21
CA LEU A 68 11.63 6.89 -8.81
C LEU A 68 12.66 7.33 -9.85
N ALA A 69 13.28 6.39 -10.56
CA ALA A 69 14.37 6.68 -11.48
C ALA A 69 13.96 7.52 -12.70
N PRO A 70 12.76 7.34 -13.32
CA PRO A 70 12.28 8.23 -14.39
C PRO A 70 11.86 9.60 -13.90
N ALA A 71 11.59 9.77 -12.61
CA ALA A 71 11.23 11.06 -12.01
C ALA A 71 12.48 11.90 -11.79
N LEU A 72 12.93 12.57 -12.82
CA LEU A 72 14.23 13.28 -12.86
C LEU A 72 14.28 14.55 -12.00
N ASP A 73 13.24 14.86 -11.25
CA ASP A 73 13.14 16.07 -10.41
C ASP A 73 13.11 15.70 -8.92
N ASN A 74 13.60 16.60 -8.08
CA ASN A 74 13.39 16.49 -6.65
C ASN A 74 11.93 16.72 -6.30
N GLN A 75 11.39 15.92 -5.40
CA GLN A 75 9.98 15.98 -5.03
C GLN A 75 9.81 15.85 -3.52
N VAL A 76 8.77 16.48 -3.01
CA VAL A 76 8.25 16.27 -1.65
C VAL A 76 6.76 15.95 -1.75
N MET A 77 6.30 15.03 -0.94
CA MET A 77 4.91 14.59 -0.89
C MET A 77 4.40 14.53 0.55
N LEU A 78 3.17 14.97 0.74
CA LEU A 78 2.36 14.76 1.94
C LEU A 78 1.04 14.10 1.51
N SER A 79 0.59 13.11 2.26
CA SER A 79 -0.72 12.48 2.03
C SER A 79 -1.40 12.20 3.35
N HIS A 80 -2.67 12.57 3.44
CA HIS A 80 -3.56 12.31 4.56
C HIS A 80 -4.72 11.45 4.10
N THR A 81 -5.04 10.42 4.88
CA THR A 81 -6.18 9.54 4.62
C THR A 81 -7.04 9.44 5.86
N ASN A 82 -8.32 9.69 5.67
CA ASN A 82 -9.35 9.45 6.66
C ASN A 82 -10.02 8.10 6.34
N TRP A 83 -9.81 7.12 7.20
CA TRP A 83 -10.40 5.80 7.12
C TRP A 83 -11.66 5.70 7.99
N PRO A 84 -12.53 4.72 7.76
CA PRO A 84 -13.61 4.39 8.70
C PRO A 84 -13.10 4.18 10.13
N ALA A 85 -13.98 4.39 11.12
CA ALA A 85 -13.69 4.25 12.55
C ALA A 85 -12.60 5.20 13.09
N ASP A 86 -12.54 6.42 12.53
CA ASP A 86 -11.63 7.49 12.94
C ASP A 86 -10.14 7.09 12.92
N ILE A 87 -9.81 6.15 12.04
CA ILE A 87 -8.43 5.74 11.76
C ILE A 87 -7.84 6.73 10.75
N MET A 88 -6.65 7.25 11.06
CA MET A 88 -5.93 8.21 10.23
C MET A 88 -4.62 7.59 9.74
N HIS A 89 -4.30 7.85 8.47
CA HIS A 89 -3.05 7.41 7.87
C HIS A 89 -2.32 8.58 7.24
N GLU A 90 -1.16 8.89 7.81
CA GLU A 90 -0.29 9.99 7.39
C GLU A 90 0.92 9.45 6.63
N PHE A 91 1.28 10.13 5.54
CA PHE A 91 2.44 9.76 4.74
C PHE A 91 3.22 10.99 4.31
N ILE A 92 4.54 10.94 4.48
CA ILE A 92 5.47 11.96 4.02
C ILE A 92 6.61 11.30 3.24
N ALA A 93 7.05 11.92 2.16
CA ALA A 93 8.22 11.46 1.42
C ALA A 93 9.00 12.64 0.82
N GLY A 94 10.31 12.44 0.61
CA GLY A 94 11.19 13.36 -0.08
C GLY A 94 12.16 12.59 -0.99
N THR A 95 12.45 13.14 -2.19
CA THR A 95 13.41 12.56 -3.14
C THR A 95 14.56 13.50 -3.42
N TYR A 96 15.73 12.91 -3.64
CA TYR A 96 16.91 13.59 -4.15
C TYR A 96 17.44 12.85 -5.37
N THR A 97 17.44 13.53 -6.50
CA THR A 97 17.82 12.96 -7.79
C THR A 97 19.18 13.47 -8.22
N THR A 98 20.05 12.58 -8.66
CA THR A 98 21.39 12.90 -9.18
C THR A 98 21.69 12.08 -10.44
N GLY A 99 21.75 12.75 -11.60
CA GLY A 99 21.96 12.09 -12.88
C GLY A 99 20.88 11.06 -13.20
N VAL A 100 21.25 9.78 -13.17
CA VAL A 100 20.34 8.65 -13.48
C VAL A 100 19.84 7.93 -12.23
N SER A 101 20.19 8.43 -11.05
CA SER A 101 19.89 7.80 -9.76
C SER A 101 19.03 8.70 -8.90
N THR A 102 18.09 8.13 -8.18
CA THR A 102 17.22 8.82 -7.23
C THR A 102 17.26 8.11 -5.89
N PHE A 103 17.44 8.89 -4.83
CA PHE A 103 17.33 8.49 -3.44
C PHE A 103 16.03 9.03 -2.86
N ALA A 104 15.38 8.27 -2.01
CA ALA A 104 14.16 8.71 -1.35
C ALA A 104 14.17 8.33 0.14
N LEU A 105 13.57 9.20 0.96
CA LEU A 105 13.23 8.92 2.35
C LEU A 105 11.73 9.10 2.51
N TYR A 106 11.08 8.23 3.31
CA TYR A 106 9.67 8.35 3.60
C TYR A 106 9.32 7.87 4.99
N GLY A 107 8.21 8.38 5.50
CA GLY A 107 7.57 7.96 6.73
C GLY A 107 6.08 7.75 6.51
N SER A 108 5.55 6.72 7.15
CA SER A 108 4.13 6.35 7.15
C SER A 108 3.71 6.09 8.57
N VAL A 109 2.59 6.67 9.00
CA VAL A 109 2.03 6.47 10.35
C VAL A 109 0.53 6.21 10.24
N LEU A 110 0.10 5.09 10.76
CA LEU A 110 -1.32 4.79 11.00
C LEU A 110 -1.59 4.97 12.49
N HIS A 111 -2.62 5.68 12.84
CA HIS A 111 -3.04 5.87 14.23
C HIS A 111 -4.57 6.00 14.33
N MET A 112 -5.08 5.75 15.51
CA MET A 112 -6.50 5.90 15.83
C MET A 112 -6.65 6.69 17.13
N ASP A 113 -7.83 7.27 17.33
CA ASP A 113 -8.18 7.91 18.60
C ASP A 113 -8.26 6.87 19.72
N LYS A 114 -8.12 7.35 20.96
CA LYS A 114 -8.22 6.48 22.13
C LYS A 114 -9.62 5.89 22.26
N ILE A 115 -9.67 4.61 22.58
CA ILE A 115 -10.90 3.85 22.84
C ILE A 115 -10.95 3.51 24.33
N ASP A 116 -12.13 3.66 24.93
CA ASP A 116 -12.37 3.26 26.32
C ASP A 116 -12.32 1.74 26.45
N ILE A 117 -11.58 1.25 27.44
CA ILE A 117 -11.60 -0.17 27.84
C ILE A 117 -12.89 -0.44 28.59
N THR A 118 -13.57 -1.53 28.20
CA THR A 118 -14.80 -1.98 28.85
C THR A 118 -14.59 -3.41 29.35
N ASP A 119 -15.04 -3.72 30.56
CA ASP A 119 -15.02 -5.06 31.10
C ASP A 119 -16.45 -5.55 31.48
N GLU A 120 -16.54 -6.84 31.78
CA GLU A 120 -17.81 -7.46 32.15
C GLU A 120 -18.26 -7.09 33.57
N ASP A 121 -17.35 -6.72 34.44
CA ASP A 121 -17.63 -6.44 35.86
C ASP A 121 -18.20 -5.03 36.06
N THR A 122 -17.71 -4.05 35.31
CA THR A 122 -18.17 -2.64 35.41
C THR A 122 -19.40 -2.30 34.58
N PHE A 123 -19.81 -3.19 33.63
CA PHE A 123 -20.89 -2.97 32.67
C PHE A 123 -20.76 -1.64 31.89
N GLY A 124 -19.54 -1.17 31.69
CA GLY A 124 -19.24 0.09 31.01
C GLY A 124 -17.74 0.38 30.94
N PRO A 125 -17.35 1.62 30.62
CA PRO A 125 -15.95 2.01 30.60
C PRO A 125 -15.29 1.85 31.96
N THR A 126 -14.12 1.22 31.99
CA THR A 126 -13.30 1.05 33.21
C THR A 126 -12.65 2.37 33.66
N GLY A 127 -12.59 3.36 32.79
CA GLY A 127 -11.85 4.61 32.95
C GLY A 127 -10.45 4.55 32.36
N GLU A 128 -10.02 3.41 31.87
CA GLU A 128 -8.79 3.24 31.10
C GLU A 128 -9.04 3.31 29.61
N GLN A 129 -8.01 3.75 28.87
CA GLN A 129 -8.09 3.93 27.41
C GLN A 129 -6.86 3.34 26.74
N PHE A 130 -7.05 2.75 25.58
CA PHE A 130 -5.96 2.30 24.71
C PHE A 130 -5.98 2.99 23.34
N SER A 131 -4.85 2.98 22.65
CA SER A 131 -4.73 3.42 21.26
C SER A 131 -3.71 2.54 20.54
N ASN A 132 -3.97 2.27 19.27
CA ASN A 132 -3.05 1.53 18.43
C ASN A 132 -2.37 2.47 17.45
N SER A 133 -1.10 2.19 17.16
CA SER A 133 -0.34 2.94 16.16
C SER A 133 0.65 2.04 15.44
N SER A 134 0.81 2.28 14.15
CA SER A 134 1.78 1.58 13.32
C SER A 134 2.60 2.58 12.52
N MET A 135 3.90 2.35 12.39
CA MET A 135 4.83 3.25 11.72
C MET A 135 5.77 2.49 10.79
N ALA A 136 6.07 3.09 9.65
CA ALA A 136 7.15 2.67 8.77
C ALA A 136 8.05 3.86 8.45
N LEU A 137 9.37 3.65 8.52
CA LEU A 137 10.39 4.59 8.03
C LEU A 137 11.21 3.89 6.97
N GLY A 138 11.25 4.44 5.77
CA GLY A 138 11.91 3.78 4.64
C GLY A 138 12.90 4.66 3.91
N PHE A 139 13.89 3.98 3.30
CA PHE A 139 14.86 4.55 2.39
C PHE A 139 14.89 3.73 1.11
N ASP A 140 14.76 4.40 -0.03
CA ASP A 140 14.78 3.79 -1.35
C ASP A 140 15.90 4.36 -2.20
N PHE A 141 16.44 3.49 -3.05
CA PHE A 141 17.35 3.82 -4.11
C PHE A 141 16.85 3.26 -5.43
N ALA A 142 16.84 4.10 -6.46
CA ALA A 142 16.48 3.69 -7.82
C ALA A 142 17.47 4.21 -8.83
N GLN A 143 17.68 3.44 -9.89
CA GLN A 143 18.56 3.81 -10.99
C GLN A 143 17.95 3.46 -12.34
N GLN A 144 18.12 4.37 -13.27
CA GLN A 144 17.82 4.13 -14.68
C GLN A 144 19.07 3.53 -15.36
N PHE A 145 18.99 2.25 -15.73
CA PHE A 145 20.10 1.52 -16.36
C PHE A 145 20.15 1.75 -17.86
N THR A 146 18.99 1.90 -18.48
CA THR A 146 18.85 2.21 -19.90
C THR A 146 17.68 3.17 -20.09
N ASN A 147 17.51 3.75 -21.28
CA ASN A 147 16.36 4.56 -21.63
C ASN A 147 15.00 3.80 -21.58
N LYS A 148 15.04 2.49 -21.33
CA LYS A 148 13.85 1.62 -21.26
C LYS A 148 13.71 0.87 -19.94
N PHE A 149 14.78 0.72 -19.19
CA PHE A 149 14.80 -0.13 -18.00
C PHE A 149 15.33 0.61 -16.79
N SER A 150 14.55 0.55 -15.72
CA SER A 150 14.91 1.04 -14.38
C SER A 150 14.68 -0.04 -13.35
N ALA A 151 15.48 -0.03 -12.29
CA ALA A 151 15.29 -0.86 -11.12
C ALA A 151 15.48 -0.03 -9.85
N GLY A 152 14.89 -0.49 -8.77
CA GLY A 152 14.98 0.15 -7.47
C GLY A 152 14.89 -0.86 -6.35
N VAL A 153 15.45 -0.49 -5.22
CA VAL A 153 15.44 -1.26 -3.98
C VAL A 153 15.10 -0.33 -2.82
N GLY A 154 14.45 -0.87 -1.81
CA GLY A 154 14.11 -0.14 -0.60
C GLY A 154 14.34 -0.98 0.64
N VAL A 155 14.58 -0.31 1.75
CA VAL A 155 14.61 -0.88 3.09
C VAL A 155 13.74 -0.03 4.01
N LYS A 156 12.97 -0.67 4.89
CA LYS A 156 12.11 0.03 5.84
C LYS A 156 12.20 -0.60 7.23
N TYR A 157 12.22 0.25 8.22
CA TYR A 157 12.01 -0.08 9.61
C TYR A 157 10.52 0.00 9.91
N LEU A 158 10.00 -0.97 10.63
CA LEU A 158 8.58 -1.14 10.95
C LEU A 158 8.41 -1.19 12.46
N ARG A 159 7.40 -0.51 12.96
CA ARG A 159 6.98 -0.58 14.35
C ARG A 159 5.46 -0.60 14.43
N GLU A 160 4.93 -1.46 15.27
CA GLU A 160 3.51 -1.55 15.57
C GLU A 160 3.32 -1.64 17.08
N ASN A 161 2.40 -0.83 17.61
CA ASN A 161 1.95 -0.88 18.98
C ASN A 161 0.47 -1.26 18.95
N LEU A 162 0.12 -2.42 19.47
CA LEU A 162 -1.23 -2.94 19.56
C LEU A 162 -1.54 -3.20 21.04
N TYR A 163 -2.12 -2.23 21.73
CA TYR A 163 -2.43 -2.31 23.16
C TYR A 163 -1.21 -2.72 23.99
N GLU A 164 -1.08 -3.96 24.40
CA GLU A 164 0.03 -4.53 25.19
C GLU A 164 1.20 -4.98 24.30
N PHE A 165 0.96 -5.27 23.03
CA PHE A 165 1.98 -5.80 22.13
C PHE A 165 2.76 -4.71 21.41
N ASN A 166 4.08 -4.83 21.43
CA ASN A 166 5.00 -3.96 20.72
C ASN A 166 5.88 -4.78 19.78
N VAL A 167 5.80 -4.48 18.50
CA VAL A 167 6.58 -5.18 17.47
C VAL A 167 7.51 -4.20 16.76
N ASN A 168 8.76 -4.61 16.58
CA ASN A 168 9.73 -3.94 15.75
C ASN A 168 10.28 -4.91 14.72
N SER A 169 10.35 -4.48 13.46
CA SER A 169 10.84 -5.31 12.38
C SER A 169 11.45 -4.49 11.25
N TYR A 170 11.86 -5.16 10.19
CA TYR A 170 12.33 -4.51 8.97
C TYR A 170 11.84 -5.27 7.75
N ALA A 171 11.76 -4.58 6.62
CA ALA A 171 11.39 -5.20 5.36
C ALA A 171 12.15 -4.57 4.20
N PHE A 172 12.23 -5.32 3.10
CA PHE A 172 12.87 -4.92 1.86
C PHE A 172 11.86 -4.87 0.73
N ASP A 173 12.07 -3.93 -0.17
CA ASP A 173 11.30 -3.79 -1.41
C ASP A 173 12.25 -3.85 -2.60
N VAL A 174 11.81 -4.48 -3.68
CA VAL A 174 12.53 -4.53 -4.95
C VAL A 174 11.55 -4.25 -6.08
N GLY A 175 11.94 -3.41 -7.02
CA GLY A 175 11.10 -3.07 -8.14
C GLY A 175 11.85 -2.99 -9.46
N SER A 176 11.10 -3.13 -10.54
CA SER A 176 11.59 -2.89 -11.90
C SER A 176 10.50 -2.27 -12.77
N THR A 177 10.93 -1.46 -13.73
CA THR A 177 10.06 -0.95 -14.79
C THR A 177 10.73 -1.09 -16.14
N TYR A 178 9.94 -1.49 -17.13
CA TYR A 178 10.39 -1.62 -18.52
C TYR A 178 9.44 -0.88 -19.46
N ASN A 179 9.96 0.09 -20.21
CA ASN A 179 9.24 0.79 -21.26
C ASN A 179 9.50 0.11 -22.61
N THR A 180 8.47 -0.44 -23.23
CA THR A 180 8.61 -1.13 -24.50
C THR A 180 8.96 -0.21 -25.69
N GLY A 181 8.73 1.11 -25.52
CA GLY A 181 8.89 2.11 -26.57
C GLY A 181 7.74 2.17 -27.57
N TRP A 182 6.73 1.31 -27.44
CA TRP A 182 5.53 1.31 -28.28
C TRP A 182 4.33 1.82 -27.48
N ARG A 183 3.69 2.92 -27.91
CA ARG A 183 2.54 3.55 -27.24
C ARG A 183 2.75 3.82 -25.73
N ASN A 184 4.00 4.08 -25.33
CA ASN A 184 4.38 4.19 -23.92
C ASN A 184 3.91 3.02 -23.05
N ILE A 185 3.82 1.81 -23.64
CA ILE A 185 3.50 0.63 -22.84
C ILE A 185 4.66 0.38 -21.89
N LYS A 186 4.34 0.41 -20.60
CA LYS A 186 5.25 0.09 -19.50
C LYS A 186 4.80 -1.20 -18.83
N ILE A 187 5.77 -2.00 -18.41
CA ILE A 187 5.57 -3.17 -17.55
C ILE A 187 6.29 -2.85 -16.24
N GLY A 188 5.59 -3.00 -15.13
CA GLY A 188 6.14 -2.81 -13.79
C GLY A 188 6.01 -4.09 -12.98
N MET A 189 7.05 -4.40 -12.22
CA MET A 189 7.06 -5.48 -11.24
C MET A 189 7.58 -4.95 -9.92
N ALA A 190 6.93 -5.33 -8.82
CA ALA A 190 7.38 -5.00 -7.47
C ALA A 190 7.17 -6.19 -6.53
N LEU A 191 8.19 -6.49 -5.75
CA LEU A 191 8.12 -7.33 -4.56
C LEU A 191 8.28 -6.42 -3.36
N ARG A 192 7.27 -6.36 -2.49
CA ARG A 192 7.25 -5.44 -1.34
C ARG A 192 7.08 -6.21 -0.05
N ASN A 193 7.59 -5.59 1.03
CA ASN A 193 7.44 -6.10 2.38
C ASN A 193 8.08 -7.50 2.57
N PHE A 194 9.22 -7.76 1.93
CA PHE A 194 9.98 -8.98 2.19
C PHE A 194 10.79 -8.80 3.48
N GLY A 195 10.48 -9.57 4.51
CA GLY A 195 11.12 -9.47 5.82
C GLY A 195 10.97 -10.75 6.65
N PRO A 196 11.53 -10.77 7.87
CA PRO A 196 11.41 -11.90 8.78
C PRO A 196 9.98 -12.08 9.26
N ASP A 197 9.69 -13.23 9.82
CA ASP A 197 8.46 -13.46 10.57
C ASP A 197 8.45 -12.59 11.84
N ILE A 198 7.28 -12.22 12.31
CA ILE A 198 7.06 -11.40 13.49
C ILE A 198 6.71 -12.34 14.64
N HIS A 199 7.41 -12.20 15.74
CA HIS A 199 7.13 -12.90 16.98
C HIS A 199 6.45 -11.91 17.94
N TYR A 200 5.27 -12.25 18.40
CA TYR A 200 4.61 -11.53 19.48
C TYR A 200 4.95 -12.24 20.79
N THR A 201 5.59 -11.52 21.69
CA THR A 201 5.83 -12.01 23.06
C THR A 201 4.59 -11.80 23.88
N VAL A 202 4.21 -12.81 24.66
CA VAL A 202 3.04 -12.80 25.52
C VAL A 202 3.52 -12.99 26.96
N ASP A 203 2.93 -12.29 27.90
CA ASP A 203 3.08 -12.42 29.35
C ASP A 203 1.67 -12.72 29.84
N ASP A 204 1.28 -14.00 29.78
CA ASP A 204 -0.10 -14.43 30.05
C ASP A 204 -0.39 -14.51 31.53
N ASP A 205 0.61 -14.68 32.40
CA ASP A 205 0.49 -14.74 33.86
C ASP A 205 0.72 -13.38 34.54
N GLU A 206 1.15 -12.34 33.78
CA GLU A 206 1.37 -10.97 34.21
C GLU A 206 2.50 -10.81 35.27
N ASP A 207 3.48 -11.71 35.29
CA ASP A 207 4.61 -11.63 36.23
C ASP A 207 5.70 -10.64 35.81
N GLY A 208 5.68 -10.21 34.54
CA GLY A 208 6.56 -9.22 33.94
C GLY A 208 7.72 -9.81 33.11
N ALA A 209 7.80 -11.12 32.99
CA ALA A 209 8.61 -11.81 32.02
C ALA A 209 7.75 -12.19 30.80
N ASN A 210 8.33 -12.71 29.74
CA ASN A 210 7.56 -13.04 28.52
C ASN A 210 8.03 -14.38 27.99
N ASP A 211 7.10 -15.26 27.66
CA ASP A 211 7.34 -16.53 26.98
C ASP A 211 8.32 -17.47 27.72
N GLU A 212 8.44 -17.38 29.08
CA GLU A 212 9.38 -18.21 29.84
C GLU A 212 8.83 -19.58 30.20
N ASP A 213 7.52 -19.76 30.25
CA ASP A 213 6.88 -21.06 30.55
C ASP A 213 5.93 -21.54 29.44
N PRO A 214 6.46 -21.83 28.22
CA PRO A 214 5.67 -22.26 27.08
C PRO A 214 4.98 -23.59 27.29
N TRP A 215 3.87 -23.84 26.62
CA TRP A 215 3.05 -25.06 26.72
C TRP A 215 3.77 -26.33 26.28
N ASP A 216 4.70 -26.83 27.13
CA ASP A 216 5.48 -28.03 26.87
C ASP A 216 5.41 -29.10 28.02
N LEU A 217 4.59 -28.85 29.04
CA LEU A 217 4.38 -29.67 30.23
C LEU A 217 5.55 -29.67 31.22
N PHE A 218 6.39 -28.64 31.16
CA PHE A 218 7.45 -28.42 32.13
C PHE A 218 7.25 -27.03 32.76
N ASP A 219 7.64 -26.89 34.01
CA ASP A 219 7.76 -25.66 34.75
C ASP A 219 9.15 -25.08 34.40
N ASN A 220 9.20 -24.17 33.40
CA ASN A 220 10.46 -23.72 32.80
C ASN A 220 11.11 -22.58 33.59
N ASP A 221 10.32 -21.77 34.30
CA ASP A 221 10.78 -20.67 35.14
C ASP A 221 10.97 -21.07 36.61
N ASN A 222 10.41 -22.24 37.02
CA ASN A 222 10.47 -22.85 38.35
C ASN A 222 9.69 -22.08 39.44
N ASP A 223 8.58 -21.46 39.08
CA ASP A 223 7.69 -20.81 40.04
C ASP A 223 6.69 -21.80 40.71
N GLY A 224 6.51 -22.98 40.13
CA GLY A 224 5.69 -24.07 40.61
C GLY A 224 4.37 -24.27 39.89
N LEU A 225 4.11 -23.48 38.88
CA LEU A 225 3.02 -23.66 37.92
C LEU A 225 3.56 -24.36 36.65
N ILE A 226 2.77 -24.61 35.64
CA ILE A 226 3.17 -25.32 34.43
C ILE A 226 2.37 -24.78 33.26
N ASP A 227 3.03 -24.47 32.15
CA ASP A 227 2.39 -24.05 30.89
C ASP A 227 1.55 -22.75 31.03
N GLU A 228 2.03 -21.75 31.71
CA GLU A 228 1.31 -20.52 32.01
C GLU A 228 1.31 -19.55 30.84
N ASP A 229 2.44 -19.48 30.14
CA ASP A 229 2.52 -18.68 28.92
C ASP A 229 1.96 -19.43 27.73
N GLY A 230 1.17 -18.73 26.95
CA GLY A 230 0.59 -19.27 25.73
C GLY A 230 1.63 -19.53 24.64
N PRO A 231 1.24 -20.20 23.55
CA PRO A 231 2.16 -20.44 22.45
C PRO A 231 2.56 -19.11 21.79
N GLU A 232 3.85 -18.96 21.50
CA GLU A 232 4.36 -17.85 20.68
C GLU A 232 3.49 -17.66 19.42
N LEU A 233 3.06 -16.43 19.18
CA LEU A 233 2.26 -16.08 18.02
C LEU A 233 3.15 -15.60 16.87
N ASP A 234 3.52 -16.53 16.02
CA ASP A 234 4.24 -16.23 14.78
C ASP A 234 3.33 -15.69 13.70
N SER A 235 3.65 -14.52 13.20
CA SER A 235 2.93 -13.89 12.10
C SER A 235 3.87 -13.44 10.99
N LYS A 236 3.41 -13.51 9.75
CA LYS A 236 4.18 -13.04 8.59
C LYS A 236 3.95 -11.57 8.33
N ILE A 237 4.98 -10.87 7.83
CA ILE A 237 4.78 -9.56 7.21
C ILE A 237 3.96 -9.76 5.93
N PRO A 238 3.03 -8.84 5.55
CA PRO A 238 2.19 -8.98 4.37
C PRO A 238 3.00 -8.75 3.08
N MET A 239 3.90 -9.68 2.78
CA MET A 239 4.69 -9.68 1.55
C MET A 239 3.75 -9.69 0.35
N SER A 240 4.02 -8.81 -0.61
CA SER A 240 3.21 -8.67 -1.81
C SER A 240 4.05 -8.68 -3.07
N PHE A 241 3.56 -9.38 -4.08
CA PHE A 241 4.08 -9.32 -5.45
C PHE A 241 3.05 -8.64 -6.34
N SER A 242 3.48 -7.60 -7.06
CA SER A 242 2.65 -6.84 -7.98
C SER A 242 3.22 -6.90 -9.39
N LEU A 243 2.38 -7.19 -10.38
CA LEU A 243 2.69 -7.14 -11.81
C LEU A 243 1.69 -6.22 -12.50
N GLY A 244 2.18 -5.12 -13.08
CA GLY A 244 1.37 -4.14 -13.77
C GLY A 244 1.75 -3.98 -15.24
N ILE A 245 0.77 -3.58 -16.03
CA ILE A 245 0.96 -3.09 -17.38
C ILE A 245 0.16 -1.80 -17.55
N SER A 246 0.77 -0.77 -18.12
CA SER A 246 0.10 0.50 -18.43
C SER A 246 0.44 0.97 -19.84
N GLY A 247 -0.38 1.83 -20.42
CA GLY A 247 -0.10 2.37 -21.74
C GLY A 247 -1.02 3.52 -22.12
N ASP A 248 -0.59 4.29 -23.11
CA ASP A 248 -1.36 5.41 -23.65
C ASP A 248 -2.52 4.89 -24.53
N ILE A 249 -3.75 5.23 -24.15
CA ILE A 249 -4.92 5.08 -25.03
C ILE A 249 -4.86 6.19 -26.09
N LYS A 250 -4.60 7.42 -25.63
CA LYS A 250 -4.48 8.60 -26.50
C LYS A 250 -3.51 9.59 -25.85
N ARG A 251 -2.66 10.24 -26.66
CA ARG A 251 -1.78 11.31 -26.22
C ARG A 251 -1.77 12.42 -27.27
N THR A 252 -1.90 13.65 -26.78
CA THR A 252 -1.75 14.90 -27.54
C THR A 252 -0.85 15.85 -26.73
N ASP A 253 -0.51 16.99 -27.26
CA ASP A 253 0.35 17.97 -26.57
C ASP A 253 -0.29 18.52 -25.29
N THR A 254 -1.63 18.61 -25.23
CA THR A 254 -2.37 19.20 -24.10
C THR A 254 -3.18 18.21 -23.28
N SER A 255 -3.35 16.98 -23.76
CA SER A 255 -4.13 15.95 -23.09
C SER A 255 -3.57 14.56 -23.31
N TRP A 256 -3.72 13.70 -22.34
CA TRP A 256 -3.39 12.28 -22.49
C TRP A 256 -4.34 11.42 -21.66
N TRP A 257 -4.49 10.21 -22.11
CA TRP A 257 -5.33 9.20 -21.49
C TRP A 257 -4.56 7.90 -21.40
N ILE A 258 -4.33 7.44 -20.18
CA ILE A 258 -3.67 6.15 -19.91
C ILE A 258 -4.67 5.17 -19.30
N ALA A 259 -4.41 3.89 -19.52
CA ALA A 259 -5.03 2.79 -18.77
C ALA A 259 -3.95 1.89 -18.18
N SER A 260 -4.27 1.27 -17.05
CA SER A 260 -3.41 0.33 -16.35
C SER A 260 -4.21 -0.87 -15.88
N LEU A 261 -3.59 -2.04 -15.94
CA LEU A 261 -4.07 -3.28 -15.35
C LEU A 261 -2.97 -3.84 -14.46
N GLN A 262 -3.33 -4.30 -13.27
CA GLN A 262 -2.39 -4.84 -12.29
C GLN A 262 -2.94 -6.12 -11.68
N LEU A 263 -2.07 -7.08 -11.45
CA LEU A 263 -2.27 -8.26 -10.63
C LEU A 263 -1.47 -8.09 -9.34
N ASP A 264 -2.14 -8.27 -8.20
CA ASP A 264 -1.51 -8.30 -6.88
C ASP A 264 -1.71 -9.67 -6.23
N ASN A 265 -0.62 -10.23 -5.73
CA ASN A 265 -0.60 -11.42 -4.90
C ASN A 265 0.02 -11.05 -3.55
N VAL A 266 -0.79 -11.10 -2.49
CA VAL A 266 -0.38 -10.85 -1.11
C VAL A 266 -0.46 -12.17 -0.35
N ILE A 267 0.50 -12.43 0.54
CA ILE A 267 0.67 -13.74 1.19
C ILE A 267 -0.57 -14.19 1.99
N ASP A 268 -1.38 -13.25 2.47
CA ASP A 268 -2.53 -13.49 3.35
C ASP A 268 -3.90 -13.21 2.70
N ARG A 269 -3.97 -13.14 1.37
CA ARG A 269 -5.25 -13.02 0.62
C ARG A 269 -5.16 -13.65 -0.76
N MET A 270 -6.31 -13.85 -1.40
CA MET A 270 -6.36 -14.29 -2.79
C MET A 270 -5.82 -13.22 -3.74
N GLU A 271 -5.41 -13.63 -4.93
CA GLU A 271 -4.96 -12.72 -5.98
C GLU A 271 -6.08 -11.73 -6.34
N THR A 272 -5.70 -10.48 -6.45
CA THR A 272 -6.58 -9.37 -6.78
C THR A 272 -6.18 -8.74 -8.10
N TRP A 273 -7.17 -8.19 -8.81
CA TRP A 273 -6.96 -7.49 -10.06
C TRP A 273 -7.43 -6.06 -9.94
N ASN A 274 -6.61 -5.15 -10.40
CA ASN A 274 -6.88 -3.73 -10.35
C ASN A 274 -6.88 -3.15 -11.75
N LEU A 275 -7.92 -2.40 -12.10
CA LEU A 275 -8.06 -1.67 -13.35
C LEU A 275 -8.08 -0.19 -13.04
N GLY A 276 -7.25 0.59 -13.70
CA GLY A 276 -7.14 2.03 -13.50
C GLY A 276 -7.07 2.81 -14.79
N THR A 277 -7.54 4.05 -14.73
CA THR A 277 -7.43 5.01 -15.83
C THR A 277 -7.21 6.42 -15.31
N GLU A 278 -6.38 7.18 -16.02
CA GLU A 278 -6.14 8.60 -15.75
C GLU A 278 -6.25 9.39 -17.05
N TYR A 279 -7.09 10.43 -17.05
CA TYR A 279 -7.24 11.37 -18.14
C TYR A 279 -6.79 12.77 -17.71
N LYS A 280 -5.79 13.30 -18.40
CA LYS A 280 -5.31 14.68 -18.22
C LYS A 280 -5.86 15.58 -19.29
N MET A 281 -6.39 16.73 -18.89
CA MET A 281 -6.84 17.82 -19.76
C MET A 281 -6.27 19.15 -19.23
N GLY A 282 -5.25 19.67 -19.89
CA GLY A 282 -4.51 20.82 -19.39
C GLY A 282 -3.89 20.53 -18.02
N ASN A 283 -4.34 21.25 -16.99
CA ASN A 283 -3.87 21.08 -15.61
C ASN A 283 -4.78 20.18 -14.75
N LEU A 284 -5.92 19.75 -15.29
CA LEU A 284 -6.90 18.89 -14.59
C LEU A 284 -6.62 17.41 -14.88
N TYR A 285 -6.71 16.59 -13.84
CA TYR A 285 -6.62 15.13 -13.91
C TYR A 285 -7.91 14.53 -13.40
N LEU A 286 -8.47 13.60 -14.15
CA LEU A 286 -9.63 12.77 -13.76
C LEU A 286 -9.19 11.31 -13.74
N ARG A 287 -9.58 10.60 -12.69
CA ARG A 287 -9.16 9.23 -12.45
C ARG A 287 -10.34 8.37 -12.09
N GLY A 288 -10.29 7.12 -12.50
CA GLY A 288 -11.23 6.10 -12.12
C GLY A 288 -10.54 4.75 -12.04
N GLY A 289 -10.98 3.94 -11.11
CA GLY A 289 -10.43 2.61 -10.93
C GLY A 289 -11.45 1.62 -10.38
N TYR A 290 -11.14 0.35 -10.55
CA TYR A 290 -11.93 -0.73 -9.98
C TYR A 290 -11.02 -1.87 -9.52
N GLN A 291 -11.32 -2.40 -8.33
CA GLN A 291 -10.60 -3.49 -7.69
C GLN A 291 -11.48 -4.73 -7.69
N PHE A 292 -10.99 -5.83 -8.27
CA PHE A 292 -11.70 -7.11 -8.33
C PHE A 292 -11.15 -8.06 -7.28
N ASN A 293 -11.99 -8.92 -6.72
CA ASN A 293 -11.67 -9.89 -5.67
C ASN A 293 -11.24 -9.24 -4.33
N TYR A 294 -11.74 -8.04 -4.04
CA TYR A 294 -11.63 -7.41 -2.73
C TYR A 294 -12.94 -7.58 -1.97
N ASP A 295 -12.83 -7.78 -0.66
CA ASP A 295 -14.01 -7.96 0.19
C ASP A 295 -14.78 -6.65 0.43
N THR A 296 -14.06 -5.53 0.47
CA THR A 296 -14.61 -4.23 0.84
C THR A 296 -14.44 -3.15 -0.22
N ASN A 297 -13.38 -3.20 -1.01
CA ASN A 297 -13.06 -2.16 -1.98
C ASN A 297 -13.56 -2.56 -3.38
N GLY A 298 -14.17 -1.64 -4.07
CA GLY A 298 -14.60 -1.88 -5.45
C GLY A 298 -14.22 -0.71 -6.35
N PHE A 299 -15.01 0.34 -6.28
CA PHE A 299 -14.85 1.52 -7.14
C PHE A 299 -14.00 2.59 -6.45
N SER A 300 -13.13 3.23 -7.23
CA SER A 300 -12.37 4.41 -6.83
C SER A 300 -12.51 5.53 -7.86
N ALA A 301 -12.56 6.76 -7.38
CA ALA A 301 -12.54 7.95 -8.21
C ALA A 301 -11.55 8.97 -7.66
N GLY A 302 -10.93 9.74 -8.55
CA GLY A 302 -9.98 10.77 -8.15
C GLY A 302 -10.00 11.98 -9.06
N VAL A 303 -9.66 13.12 -8.48
CA VAL A 303 -9.44 14.37 -9.18
C VAL A 303 -8.11 14.97 -8.75
N GLY A 304 -7.38 15.54 -9.68
CA GLY A 304 -6.11 16.23 -9.41
C GLY A 304 -6.02 17.54 -10.16
N TYR A 305 -5.31 18.47 -9.58
CA TYR A 305 -5.03 19.76 -10.24
C TYR A 305 -3.56 20.13 -10.09
N GLN A 306 -2.93 20.47 -11.22
CA GLN A 306 -1.53 20.87 -11.31
C GLN A 306 -1.43 22.39 -11.39
N ILE A 307 -0.65 22.98 -10.49
CA ILE A 307 -0.40 24.41 -10.43
C ILE A 307 1.08 24.64 -10.78
N PRO A 308 1.40 24.99 -12.03
CA PRO A 308 2.76 25.37 -12.38
C PRO A 308 3.07 26.76 -11.81
N THR A 309 4.17 26.84 -11.07
CA THR A 309 4.72 28.10 -10.56
C THR A 309 6.07 28.39 -11.23
N ARG A 310 6.68 29.52 -10.91
CA ARG A 310 7.99 29.88 -11.47
C ARG A 310 9.12 28.95 -11.02
N PHE A 311 9.01 28.35 -9.83
CA PHE A 311 10.09 27.60 -9.18
C PHE A 311 9.76 26.14 -8.94
N ALA A 312 8.48 25.76 -9.00
CA ALA A 312 8.00 24.42 -8.68
C ALA A 312 6.68 24.12 -9.37
N ILE A 313 6.35 22.83 -9.43
CA ILE A 313 5.03 22.36 -9.86
C ILE A 313 4.36 21.75 -8.62
N LEU A 314 3.22 22.32 -8.25
CA LEU A 314 2.38 21.80 -7.17
C LEU A 314 1.26 20.97 -7.76
N ASN A 315 1.09 19.73 -7.28
CA ASN A 315 -0.07 18.88 -7.58
C ASN A 315 -0.88 18.70 -6.29
N ILE A 316 -2.18 18.89 -6.39
CA ILE A 316 -3.15 18.62 -5.33
C ILE A 316 -4.08 17.56 -5.87
N ASP A 317 -4.14 16.41 -5.20
CA ASP A 317 -4.90 15.25 -5.62
C ASP A 317 -5.86 14.83 -4.50
N TYR A 318 -7.09 14.51 -4.89
CA TYR A 318 -8.11 13.95 -3.99
C TYR A 318 -8.60 12.63 -4.56
N ALA A 319 -8.85 11.65 -3.69
CA ALA A 319 -9.45 10.37 -4.05
C ALA A 319 -10.51 9.93 -3.05
N TYR A 320 -11.50 9.27 -3.60
CA TYR A 320 -12.57 8.58 -2.92
C TYR A 320 -12.47 7.08 -3.23
N THR A 321 -12.62 6.23 -2.21
CA THR A 321 -12.72 4.78 -2.38
C THR A 321 -14.01 4.30 -1.74
N ASP A 322 -14.81 3.58 -2.51
CA ASP A 322 -16.00 2.91 -2.01
C ASP A 322 -15.61 1.72 -1.13
N MET A 323 -16.10 1.70 0.09
CA MET A 323 -15.86 0.65 1.08
C MET A 323 -16.96 -0.40 1.12
N GLY A 324 -17.87 -0.42 0.11
CA GLY A 324 -18.93 -1.40 -0.01
C GLY A 324 -19.83 -1.49 1.23
N ALA A 325 -20.06 -2.70 1.71
CA ALA A 325 -20.93 -2.96 2.85
C ALA A 325 -20.48 -2.28 4.16
N LEU A 326 -19.19 -1.99 4.33
CA LEU A 326 -18.69 -1.26 5.49
C LEU A 326 -19.18 0.19 5.51
N ALA A 327 -19.30 0.85 4.36
CA ALA A 327 -19.83 2.21 4.25
C ALA A 327 -21.32 2.26 4.55
N GLU A 328 -22.08 1.21 4.23
CA GLU A 328 -23.52 1.11 4.48
C GLU A 328 -23.85 0.85 5.96
N THR A 329 -22.91 0.36 6.76
CA THR A 329 -23.12 -0.07 8.15
C THR A 329 -22.74 0.95 9.21
N PHE A 330 -22.39 2.12 9.03
CA PHE A 330 -21.89 3.16 9.94
C PHE A 330 -20.46 3.65 9.62
N LEU A 331 -19.71 2.92 8.80
CA LEU A 331 -18.38 3.32 8.44
C LEU A 331 -18.44 4.22 7.21
N LYS A 332 -17.78 5.35 7.28
CA LYS A 332 -17.67 6.26 6.14
C LYS A 332 -16.69 5.68 5.11
N SER A 333 -16.91 6.00 3.84
CA SER A 333 -15.94 5.71 2.78
C SER A 333 -14.59 6.36 3.06
N ALA A 334 -13.52 5.80 2.49
CA ALA A 334 -12.20 6.36 2.68
C ALA A 334 -11.97 7.58 1.77
N HIS A 335 -11.47 8.65 2.36
CA HIS A 335 -11.14 9.91 1.70
C HIS A 335 -9.65 10.18 1.82
N ARG A 336 -9.01 10.55 0.71
CA ARG A 336 -7.57 10.79 0.67
C ARG A 336 -7.25 12.11 -0.01
N LEU A 337 -6.35 12.87 0.60
CA LEU A 337 -5.79 14.11 0.05
C LEU A 337 -4.28 13.97 -0.04
N SER A 338 -3.70 14.33 -1.19
CA SER A 338 -2.25 14.32 -1.39
C SER A 338 -1.78 15.62 -2.00
N ILE A 339 -0.66 16.11 -1.52
CA ILE A 339 0.02 17.29 -2.05
C ILE A 339 1.44 16.88 -2.45
N LYS A 340 1.82 17.15 -3.70
CA LYS A 340 3.15 16.89 -4.21
C LYS A 340 3.75 18.17 -4.77
N VAL A 341 4.99 18.44 -4.39
CA VAL A 341 5.79 19.56 -4.90
C VAL A 341 6.99 19.01 -5.64
N ARG A 342 7.17 19.41 -6.90
CA ARG A 342 8.30 19.06 -7.76
C ARG A 342 9.09 20.30 -8.10
N TYR A 343 10.42 20.29 -7.90
CA TYR A 343 11.33 21.44 -8.06
C TYR A 343 12.72 21.05 -8.56
#